data_a7e640148c97fd4535b2154a4dd8c22f
#
_entry.id   a7e640148c97fd4535b2154a4dd8c22f
#
_cell.length_a   1.000
_cell.length_b   1.000
_cell.length_c   1.000
_cell.angle_alpha   90.00
_cell.angle_beta   90.00
_cell.angle_gamma   90.00
#
_symmetry.space_group_name_H-M   'P 1'
#
loop_
_entity.id
_entity.type
_entity.pdbx_description
1 polymer ?
#
loop_
_entity_poly.entity_id
_entity_poly.type
_entity_poly.pdbx_seq_one_letter_code
_entity_poly.pdbx_strand_id
1 'polypeptide(L)'
;MDCVILDAEGKQVPNGTKGEIVIRGENVMAGYWKNPKATADTIIDGWLHTGDMGYICPEDPDFLYVVGRFKSLLISSDGEKYSPEGFEDNFTETSKWVNACVLHNNQNPYCVALVVPDKAALAEACQKHGLDPASQEGKDYMLDLIQADVDTYKKGGKHEGMFPERWLPSAIGICDEEFTIANKMMNSTMKIVRGKVEEHYEDLLNYLYTAEGKELHNERNRKAL
;
A
#
# COMPACT_ATOMS: atom_id res chain seq x y z
N MET A 1 8.93 24.65 17.11
CA MET A 1 8.74 24.07 15.78
C MET A 1 7.39 24.54 15.27
N ASP A 2 7.35 25.15 14.09
CA ASP A 2 6.10 25.52 13.43
C ASP A 2 5.66 24.36 12.55
N CYS A 3 4.35 24.07 12.52
CA CYS A 3 3.74 23.07 11.66
C CYS A 3 2.49 23.69 11.04
N VAL A 4 2.36 23.58 9.72
CA VAL A 4 1.16 23.99 9.00
C VAL A 4 0.79 22.94 7.95
N ILE A 5 -0.47 22.99 7.52
CA ILE A 5 -0.99 22.09 6.48
C ILE A 5 -1.24 22.93 5.23
N LEU A 6 -0.70 22.47 4.07
CA LEU A 6 -0.84 23.14 2.78
C LEU A 6 -1.71 22.32 1.83
N ASP A 7 -2.51 23.01 1.01
CA ASP A 7 -3.22 22.41 -0.13
C ASP A 7 -2.26 22.16 -1.32
N ALA A 8 -2.82 21.67 -2.43
CA ALA A 8 -2.05 21.39 -3.65
C ALA A 8 -1.50 22.66 -4.32
N GLU A 9 -2.06 23.82 -4.02
CA GLU A 9 -1.64 25.15 -4.49
C GLU A 9 -0.61 25.82 -3.57
N GLY A 10 -0.21 25.12 -2.47
CA GLY A 10 0.75 25.61 -1.49
C GLY A 10 0.18 26.64 -0.51
N LYS A 11 -1.14 26.74 -0.35
CA LYS A 11 -1.80 27.64 0.59
C LYS A 11 -2.13 26.89 1.89
N GLN A 12 -1.94 27.57 3.01
CA GLN A 12 -2.32 27.04 4.31
C GLN A 12 -3.85 26.86 4.40
N VAL A 13 -4.25 25.66 4.86
CA VAL A 13 -5.66 25.30 5.07
C VAL A 13 -6.06 25.39 6.55
N PRO A 14 -7.36 25.52 6.85
CA PRO A 14 -7.88 25.49 8.21
C PRO A 14 -7.66 24.12 8.89
N ASN A 15 -7.61 24.12 10.23
CA ASN A 15 -7.57 22.89 11.02
C ASN A 15 -8.74 21.96 10.65
N GLY A 16 -8.49 20.65 10.63
CA GLY A 16 -9.44 19.63 10.16
C GLY A 16 -9.40 19.37 8.65
N THR A 17 -8.76 20.24 7.86
CA THR A 17 -8.60 20.04 6.42
C THR A 17 -7.31 19.28 6.13
N LYS A 18 -7.39 18.23 5.32
CA LYS A 18 -6.24 17.42 4.90
C LYS A 18 -5.39 18.16 3.86
N GLY A 19 -4.08 18.06 4.01
CA GLY A 19 -3.10 18.60 3.07
C GLY A 19 -1.70 18.12 3.39
N GLU A 20 -0.68 18.68 2.73
CA GLU A 20 0.72 18.37 3.00
C GLU A 20 1.14 18.95 4.35
N ILE A 21 1.78 18.13 5.17
CA ILE A 21 2.40 18.56 6.42
C ILE A 21 3.72 19.24 6.07
N VAL A 22 3.86 20.53 6.40
CA VAL A 22 5.12 21.23 6.28
C VAL A 22 5.56 21.79 7.63
N ILE A 23 6.85 21.71 7.90
CA ILE A 23 7.41 22.08 9.21
C ILE A 23 8.61 23.01 9.06
N ARG A 24 8.78 23.88 10.08
CA ARG A 24 9.91 24.80 10.20
C ARG A 24 10.40 24.88 11.64
N GLY A 25 11.72 24.92 11.83
CA GLY A 25 12.32 25.07 13.14
C GLY A 25 13.76 24.53 13.20
N GLU A 26 14.38 24.68 14.36
CA GLU A 26 15.79 24.30 14.57
C GLU A 26 16.05 22.78 14.47
N ASN A 27 15.02 21.97 14.55
CA ASN A 27 15.08 20.52 14.38
C ASN A 27 14.97 20.05 12.91
N VAL A 28 14.75 20.99 11.98
CA VAL A 28 14.75 20.68 10.54
C VAL A 28 16.20 20.55 10.06
N MET A 29 16.48 19.54 9.24
CA MET A 29 17.80 19.31 8.67
C MET A 29 18.29 20.51 7.88
N ALA A 30 19.62 20.70 7.83
CA ALA A 30 20.24 21.72 6.98
C ALA A 30 20.15 21.39 5.47
N GLY A 31 19.92 20.12 5.13
CA GLY A 31 19.77 19.63 3.77
C GLY A 31 20.27 18.21 3.59
N TYR A 32 20.10 17.66 2.38
CA TYR A 32 20.61 16.35 2.00
C TYR A 32 22.10 16.40 1.68
N TRP A 33 22.88 15.47 2.24
CA TRP A 33 24.33 15.41 2.05
C TRP A 33 24.69 15.28 0.57
N LYS A 34 25.50 16.22 0.06
CA LYS A 34 25.96 16.29 -1.35
C LYS A 34 24.83 16.24 -2.39
N ASN A 35 23.60 16.62 -2.01
CA ASN A 35 22.48 16.65 -2.92
C ASN A 35 21.71 17.99 -2.81
N PRO A 36 22.28 19.08 -3.36
CA PRO A 36 21.68 20.41 -3.28
C PRO A 36 20.33 20.50 -4.01
N LYS A 37 20.15 19.71 -5.08
CA LYS A 37 18.90 19.67 -5.82
C LYS A 37 17.77 19.10 -4.94
N ALA A 38 17.96 17.93 -4.35
CA ALA A 38 16.97 17.37 -3.45
C ALA A 38 16.69 18.27 -2.24
N THR A 39 17.71 19.00 -1.75
CA THR A 39 17.55 19.99 -0.68
C THR A 39 16.62 21.12 -1.12
N ALA A 40 16.86 21.72 -2.28
CA ALA A 40 16.04 22.80 -2.81
C ALA A 40 14.60 22.35 -3.14
N ASP A 41 14.44 21.11 -3.61
CA ASP A 41 13.12 20.52 -3.90
C ASP A 41 12.31 20.20 -2.63
N THR A 42 13.00 20.07 -1.46
CA THR A 42 12.37 19.66 -0.20
C THR A 42 12.24 20.80 0.81
N ILE A 43 13.22 21.74 0.82
CA ILE A 43 13.18 22.90 1.72
C ILE A 43 12.90 24.13 0.88
N ILE A 44 11.67 24.63 0.95
CA ILE A 44 11.19 25.78 0.16
C ILE A 44 10.86 26.91 1.13
N ASP A 45 11.48 28.07 0.94
CA ASP A 45 11.29 29.27 1.80
C ASP A 45 11.46 28.99 3.31
N GLY A 46 12.39 28.05 3.65
CA GLY A 46 12.67 27.67 5.03
C GLY A 46 11.68 26.66 5.63
N TRP A 47 10.72 26.19 4.85
CA TRP A 47 9.80 25.12 5.23
C TRP A 47 10.22 23.79 4.63
N LEU A 48 10.29 22.75 5.46
CA LEU A 48 10.48 21.38 5.04
C LEU A 48 9.14 20.81 4.57
N HIS A 49 9.03 20.50 3.29
CA HIS A 49 7.95 19.74 2.69
C HIS A 49 8.18 18.27 3.01
N THR A 50 7.39 17.71 3.95
CA THR A 50 7.63 16.35 4.45
C THR A 50 7.25 15.28 3.42
N GLY A 51 6.34 15.62 2.50
CA GLY A 51 5.71 14.68 1.59
C GLY A 51 4.68 13.77 2.29
N ASP A 52 4.44 14.01 3.57
CA ASP A 52 3.40 13.33 4.33
C ASP A 52 2.12 14.17 4.33
N MET A 53 0.97 13.50 4.29
CA MET A 53 -0.34 14.13 4.34
C MET A 53 -0.95 13.99 5.73
N GLY A 54 -1.58 15.05 6.20
CA GLY A 54 -2.24 15.04 7.50
C GLY A 54 -3.18 16.22 7.68
N TYR A 55 -3.65 16.39 8.91
CA TYR A 55 -4.43 17.54 9.34
C TYR A 55 -4.19 17.84 10.81
N ILE A 56 -4.30 19.11 11.20
CA ILE A 56 -4.29 19.53 12.60
C ILE A 56 -5.69 19.33 13.17
N CYS A 57 -5.79 18.76 14.37
CA CYS A 57 -7.07 18.55 15.04
C CYS A 57 -7.81 19.89 15.25
N PRO A 58 -9.08 20.03 14.84
CA PRO A 58 -9.82 21.26 15.04
C PRO A 58 -10.09 21.59 16.52
N GLU A 59 -10.30 20.54 17.33
CA GLU A 59 -10.63 20.65 18.75
C GLU A 59 -9.39 20.86 19.63
N ASP A 60 -8.23 20.38 19.17
CA ASP A 60 -6.97 20.51 19.88
C ASP A 60 -5.82 20.72 18.90
N PRO A 61 -5.39 21.98 18.66
CA PRO A 61 -4.34 22.28 17.68
C PRO A 61 -2.95 21.72 18.00
N ASP A 62 -2.74 21.17 19.18
CA ASP A 62 -1.48 20.51 19.53
C ASP A 62 -1.39 19.09 18.97
N PHE A 63 -2.51 18.54 18.46
CA PHE A 63 -2.54 17.21 17.83
C PHE A 63 -2.51 17.28 16.32
N LEU A 64 -1.53 16.60 15.73
CA LEU A 64 -1.37 16.39 14.30
C LEU A 64 -1.73 14.93 13.96
N TYR A 65 -2.66 14.75 13.03
CA TYR A 65 -2.99 13.44 12.47
C TYR A 65 -2.26 13.25 11.14
N VAL A 66 -1.41 12.21 11.06
CA VAL A 66 -0.75 11.79 9.82
C VAL A 66 -1.64 10.75 9.12
N VAL A 67 -1.98 10.99 7.86
CA VAL A 67 -2.92 10.17 7.09
C VAL A 67 -2.19 9.22 6.13
N GLY A 68 -0.97 9.58 5.72
CA GLY A 68 -0.15 8.81 4.81
C GLY A 68 0.79 9.69 3.99
N ARG A 69 1.38 9.14 2.92
CA ARG A 69 2.31 9.87 2.07
C ARG A 69 1.64 10.39 0.80
N PHE A 70 1.90 11.65 0.47
CA PHE A 70 1.31 12.30 -0.72
C PHE A 70 1.58 11.52 -2.02
N LYS A 71 2.79 10.96 -2.16
CA LYS A 71 3.22 10.18 -3.34
C LYS A 71 2.74 8.73 -3.34
N SER A 72 2.23 8.24 -2.21
CA SER A 72 1.75 6.85 -2.06
C SER A 72 0.23 6.75 -2.09
N LEU A 73 -0.47 7.89 -2.22
CA LEU A 73 -1.93 7.88 -2.24
C LEU A 73 -2.45 7.17 -3.48
N LEU A 74 -3.39 6.28 -3.26
CA LEU A 74 -4.19 5.71 -4.32
C LEU A 74 -5.33 6.66 -4.69
N ILE A 75 -5.75 6.62 -5.94
CA ILE A 75 -6.82 7.47 -6.45
C ILE A 75 -7.92 6.56 -6.99
N SER A 76 -9.11 6.61 -6.38
CA SER A 76 -10.27 5.89 -6.88
C SER A 76 -10.81 6.52 -8.17
N SER A 77 -11.70 5.82 -8.86
CA SER A 77 -12.34 6.28 -10.10
C SER A 77 -13.16 7.57 -9.93
N ASP A 78 -13.63 7.87 -8.71
CA ASP A 78 -14.34 9.10 -8.35
C ASP A 78 -13.41 10.24 -7.91
N GLY A 79 -12.08 10.02 -7.93
CA GLY A 79 -11.06 10.99 -7.54
C GLY A 79 -10.75 11.03 -6.04
N GLU A 80 -11.37 10.17 -5.21
CA GLU A 80 -11.01 10.08 -3.80
C GLU A 80 -9.57 9.62 -3.65
N LYS A 81 -8.81 10.31 -2.78
CA LYS A 81 -7.42 9.96 -2.44
C LYS A 81 -7.38 9.29 -1.07
N TYR A 82 -6.74 8.14 -0.99
CA TYR A 82 -6.60 7.40 0.26
C TYR A 82 -5.23 6.75 0.39
N SER A 83 -4.77 6.54 1.65
CA SER A 83 -3.51 5.87 1.92
C SER A 83 -3.69 4.35 1.87
N PRO A 84 -2.86 3.62 1.11
CA PRO A 84 -2.86 2.16 1.12
C PRO A 84 -2.21 1.57 2.37
N GLU A 85 -1.29 2.30 3.00
CA GLU A 85 -0.38 1.80 4.04
C GLU A 85 -1.13 1.14 5.20
N GLY A 86 -2.24 1.75 5.66
CA GLY A 86 -3.01 1.20 6.77
C GLY A 86 -3.55 -0.21 6.52
N PHE A 87 -4.06 -0.48 5.33
CA PHE A 87 -4.52 -1.83 4.96
C PHE A 87 -3.33 -2.77 4.73
N GLU A 88 -2.33 -2.34 3.98
CA GLU A 88 -1.15 -3.15 3.63
C GLU A 88 -0.43 -3.65 4.88
N ASP A 89 -0.17 -2.77 5.84
CA ASP A 89 0.50 -3.11 7.09
C ASP A 89 -0.36 -4.05 7.93
N ASN A 90 -1.64 -3.71 8.15
CA ASN A 90 -2.53 -4.53 8.96
C ASN A 90 -2.77 -5.91 8.33
N PHE A 91 -2.95 -5.99 7.01
CA PHE A 91 -3.12 -7.24 6.29
C PHE A 91 -1.88 -8.14 6.40
N THR A 92 -0.69 -7.58 6.21
CA THR A 92 0.57 -8.31 6.32
C THR A 92 0.84 -8.78 7.77
N GLU A 93 0.49 -7.97 8.77
CA GLU A 93 0.66 -8.35 10.18
C GLU A 93 -0.33 -9.42 10.66
N THR A 94 -1.55 -9.44 10.12
CA THR A 94 -2.61 -10.34 10.57
C THR A 94 -2.70 -11.64 9.78
N SER A 95 -2.27 -11.64 8.52
CA SER A 95 -2.25 -12.82 7.67
C SER A 95 -1.07 -13.74 8.01
N LYS A 96 -1.32 -15.04 7.94
CA LYS A 96 -0.28 -16.08 8.05
C LYS A 96 0.29 -16.50 6.69
N TRP A 97 -0.31 -16.01 5.62
CA TRP A 97 -0.08 -16.46 4.26
C TRP A 97 0.64 -15.43 3.40
N VAL A 98 0.88 -14.22 3.94
CA VAL A 98 1.34 -13.08 3.16
C VAL A 98 2.56 -12.44 3.81
N ASN A 99 3.65 -12.33 3.06
CA ASN A 99 4.89 -11.68 3.48
C ASN A 99 4.91 -10.18 3.15
N ALA A 100 4.21 -9.77 2.07
CA ALA A 100 4.07 -8.36 1.69
C ALA A 100 2.80 -8.17 0.85
N CYS A 101 2.24 -6.96 0.94
CA CYS A 101 1.10 -6.54 0.16
C CYS A 101 1.33 -5.12 -0.37
N VAL A 102 0.98 -4.88 -1.63
CA VAL A 102 0.98 -3.55 -2.25
C VAL A 102 -0.34 -3.35 -2.95
N LEU A 103 -1.15 -2.42 -2.46
CA LEU A 103 -2.38 -2.02 -3.13
C LEU A 103 -2.07 -1.11 -4.32
N HIS A 104 -2.87 -1.23 -5.37
CA HIS A 104 -2.79 -0.35 -6.52
C HIS A 104 -4.18 0.12 -6.96
N ASN A 105 -4.30 1.42 -7.17
CA ASN A 105 -5.42 2.06 -7.86
C ASN A 105 -4.97 3.44 -8.37
N ASN A 106 -5.16 3.68 -9.63
CA ASN A 106 -4.91 4.99 -10.24
C ASN A 106 -6.06 5.32 -11.18
N GLN A 107 -7.19 5.79 -10.61
CA GLN A 107 -8.44 6.07 -11.30
C GLN A 107 -9.06 4.84 -12.02
N ASN A 108 -8.67 3.64 -11.59
CA ASN A 108 -9.21 2.39 -12.10
C ASN A 108 -10.57 2.07 -11.44
N PRO A 109 -11.38 1.17 -12.03
CA PRO A 109 -12.72 0.84 -11.52
C PRO A 109 -12.75 0.28 -10.10
N TYR A 110 -11.66 -0.34 -9.66
CA TYR A 110 -11.53 -0.95 -8.33
C TYR A 110 -10.07 -1.01 -7.90
N CYS A 111 -9.85 -1.19 -6.60
CA CYS A 111 -8.53 -1.44 -6.03
C CYS A 111 -8.09 -2.89 -6.30
N VAL A 112 -6.80 -3.10 -6.58
CA VAL A 112 -6.18 -4.42 -6.71
C VAL A 112 -5.02 -4.56 -5.73
N ALA A 113 -4.64 -5.79 -5.37
CA ALA A 113 -3.50 -6.08 -4.53
C ALA A 113 -2.46 -6.93 -5.26
N LEU A 114 -1.20 -6.54 -5.17
CA LEU A 114 -0.06 -7.40 -5.41
C LEU A 114 0.34 -8.04 -4.07
N VAL A 115 0.38 -9.36 -4.02
CA VAL A 115 0.63 -10.12 -2.79
C VAL A 115 1.85 -11.01 -2.97
N VAL A 116 2.82 -10.87 -2.07
CA VAL A 116 3.93 -11.81 -1.93
C VAL A 116 3.50 -12.89 -0.94
N PRO A 117 3.28 -14.13 -1.38
CA PRO A 117 2.80 -15.20 -0.53
C PRO A 117 3.91 -15.77 0.36
N ASP A 118 3.59 -16.22 1.56
CA ASP A 118 4.43 -17.18 2.30
C ASP A 118 4.19 -18.58 1.73
N LYS A 119 4.96 -18.93 0.68
CA LYS A 119 4.83 -20.20 -0.02
C LYS A 119 5.06 -21.40 0.89
N ALA A 120 5.90 -21.26 1.92
CA ALA A 120 6.19 -22.35 2.85
C ALA A 120 4.99 -22.62 3.77
N ALA A 121 4.44 -21.56 4.36
CA ALA A 121 3.26 -21.67 5.23
C ALA A 121 2.04 -22.18 4.44
N LEU A 122 1.83 -21.68 3.22
CA LEU A 122 0.74 -22.11 2.33
C LEU A 122 0.89 -23.60 1.95
N ALA A 123 2.10 -24.05 1.57
CA ALA A 123 2.35 -25.45 1.23
C ALA A 123 2.13 -26.37 2.44
N GLU A 124 2.55 -25.96 3.63
CA GLU A 124 2.31 -26.72 4.85
C GLU A 124 0.80 -26.85 5.16
N ALA A 125 0.04 -25.75 5.01
CA ALA A 125 -1.42 -25.77 5.20
C ALA A 125 -2.10 -26.68 4.18
N CYS A 126 -1.68 -26.62 2.91
CA CYS A 126 -2.17 -27.44 1.83
C CYS A 126 -1.96 -28.95 2.13
N GLN A 127 -0.74 -29.33 2.54
CA GLN A 127 -0.40 -30.71 2.93
C GLN A 127 -1.21 -31.18 4.14
N LYS A 128 -1.40 -30.34 5.17
CA LYS A 128 -2.25 -30.66 6.33
C LYS A 128 -3.71 -30.90 5.94
N HIS A 129 -4.15 -30.25 4.86
CA HIS A 129 -5.50 -30.47 4.29
C HIS A 129 -5.57 -31.71 3.37
N GLY A 130 -4.44 -32.40 3.17
CA GLY A 130 -4.37 -33.62 2.35
C GLY A 130 -4.23 -33.37 0.84
N LEU A 131 -3.87 -32.15 0.45
CA LEU A 131 -3.70 -31.76 -0.94
C LEU A 131 -2.21 -31.69 -1.32
N ASP A 132 -1.90 -31.96 -2.59
CA ASP A 132 -0.58 -31.73 -3.15
C ASP A 132 -0.44 -30.23 -3.52
N PRO A 133 0.51 -29.49 -2.92
CA PRO A 133 0.72 -28.07 -3.25
C PRO A 133 1.05 -27.79 -4.72
N ALA A 134 1.59 -28.78 -5.45
CA ALA A 134 1.90 -28.64 -6.87
C ALA A 134 0.69 -28.87 -7.78
N SER A 135 -0.37 -29.51 -7.27
CA SER A 135 -1.61 -29.74 -8.02
C SER A 135 -2.40 -28.46 -8.24
N GLN A 136 -3.26 -28.42 -9.23
CA GLN A 136 -4.17 -27.31 -9.45
C GLN A 136 -5.09 -27.07 -8.24
N GLU A 137 -5.66 -28.17 -7.69
CA GLU A 137 -6.52 -28.12 -6.52
C GLU A 137 -5.79 -27.56 -5.28
N GLY A 138 -4.53 -27.97 -5.07
CA GLY A 138 -3.70 -27.43 -4.00
C GLY A 138 -3.41 -25.94 -4.16
N LYS A 139 -3.12 -25.50 -5.39
CA LYS A 139 -2.90 -24.09 -5.68
C LYS A 139 -4.17 -23.26 -5.49
N ASP A 140 -5.31 -23.76 -5.95
CA ASP A 140 -6.61 -23.09 -5.73
C ASP A 140 -6.92 -22.98 -4.23
N TYR A 141 -6.67 -24.01 -3.44
CA TYR A 141 -6.82 -23.97 -2.00
C TYR A 141 -5.90 -22.93 -1.34
N MET A 142 -4.64 -22.82 -1.78
CA MET A 142 -3.71 -21.80 -1.27
C MET A 142 -4.16 -20.38 -1.62
N LEU A 143 -4.71 -20.16 -2.81
CA LEU A 143 -5.31 -18.88 -3.19
C LEU A 143 -6.53 -18.55 -2.34
N ASP A 144 -7.39 -19.53 -2.06
CA ASP A 144 -8.57 -19.37 -1.20
C ASP A 144 -8.19 -18.97 0.24
N LEU A 145 -7.06 -19.48 0.77
CA LEU A 145 -6.56 -19.06 2.08
C LEU A 145 -6.20 -17.57 2.11
N ILE A 146 -5.53 -17.08 1.07
CA ILE A 146 -5.19 -15.65 0.95
C ILE A 146 -6.46 -14.81 0.81
N GLN A 147 -7.41 -15.24 -0.04
CA GLN A 147 -8.68 -14.54 -0.22
C GLN A 147 -9.52 -14.50 1.05
N ALA A 148 -9.53 -15.60 1.80
CA ALA A 148 -10.25 -15.67 3.07
C ALA A 148 -9.74 -14.62 4.08
N ASP A 149 -8.43 -14.36 4.12
CA ASP A 149 -7.86 -13.31 4.97
C ASP A 149 -8.29 -11.91 4.49
N VAL A 150 -8.34 -11.64 3.17
CA VAL A 150 -8.89 -10.38 2.65
C VAL A 150 -10.37 -10.24 3.00
N ASP A 151 -11.13 -11.33 2.92
CA ASP A 151 -12.57 -11.30 3.21
C ASP A 151 -12.88 -11.02 4.68
N THR A 152 -11.91 -11.20 5.60
CA THR A 152 -12.07 -10.78 6.99
C THR A 152 -12.34 -9.28 7.16
N TYR A 153 -11.97 -8.44 6.19
CA TYR A 153 -12.19 -6.99 6.19
C TYR A 153 -13.52 -6.59 5.54
N LYS A 154 -14.16 -7.51 4.81
CA LYS A 154 -15.45 -7.28 4.15
C LYS A 154 -16.61 -7.47 5.13
N LYS A 155 -17.82 -7.17 4.67
CA LYS A 155 -19.06 -7.32 5.45
C LYS A 155 -19.20 -8.74 6.02
N GLY A 156 -19.42 -8.83 7.33
CA GLY A 156 -19.51 -10.09 8.08
C GLY A 156 -18.16 -10.65 8.54
N GLY A 157 -17.05 -10.06 8.17
CA GLY A 157 -15.71 -10.47 8.57
C GLY A 157 -15.26 -9.89 9.91
N LYS A 158 -14.21 -10.46 10.48
CA LYS A 158 -13.63 -10.10 11.80
C LYS A 158 -13.19 -8.63 11.89
N HIS A 159 -12.75 -8.06 10.79
CA HIS A 159 -12.22 -6.69 10.68
C HIS A 159 -13.16 -5.76 9.90
N GLU A 160 -14.47 -6.12 9.81
CA GLU A 160 -15.48 -5.30 9.14
C GLU A 160 -15.46 -3.86 9.66
N GLY A 161 -15.50 -2.89 8.75
CA GLY A 161 -15.54 -1.46 9.07
C GLY A 161 -14.20 -0.84 9.44
N MET A 162 -13.10 -1.62 9.51
CA MET A 162 -11.76 -1.07 9.76
C MET A 162 -11.31 -0.18 8.60
N PHE A 163 -11.65 -0.56 7.36
CA PHE A 163 -11.41 0.21 6.14
C PHE A 163 -12.71 0.33 5.33
N PRO A 164 -12.92 1.44 4.59
CA PRO A 164 -14.00 1.55 3.63
C PRO A 164 -13.93 0.40 2.61
N GLU A 165 -15.06 -0.24 2.31
CA GLU A 165 -15.10 -1.42 1.42
C GLU A 165 -14.51 -1.14 0.04
N ARG A 166 -14.68 0.08 -0.49
CA ARG A 166 -14.11 0.50 -1.78
C ARG A 166 -12.58 0.62 -1.82
N TRP A 167 -11.92 0.63 -0.65
CA TRP A 167 -10.45 0.62 -0.55
C TRP A 167 -9.89 -0.80 -0.55
N LEU A 168 -10.73 -1.80 -0.25
CA LEU A 168 -10.31 -3.19 -0.22
C LEU A 168 -10.07 -3.72 -1.64
N PRO A 169 -9.10 -4.62 -1.82
CA PRO A 169 -8.81 -5.16 -3.14
C PRO A 169 -9.96 -6.04 -3.65
N SER A 170 -10.37 -5.79 -4.89
CA SER A 170 -11.38 -6.58 -5.61
C SER A 170 -10.75 -7.66 -6.49
N ALA A 171 -9.44 -7.60 -6.71
CA ALA A 171 -8.66 -8.63 -7.38
C ALA A 171 -7.28 -8.73 -6.73
N ILE A 172 -6.71 -9.92 -6.72
CA ILE A 172 -5.41 -10.24 -6.13
C ILE A 172 -4.51 -10.81 -7.21
N GLY A 173 -3.29 -10.24 -7.34
CA GLY A 173 -2.21 -10.78 -8.14
C GLY A 173 -1.12 -11.34 -7.24
N ILE A 174 -0.74 -12.59 -7.48
CA ILE A 174 0.35 -13.23 -6.73
C ILE A 174 1.68 -12.88 -7.38
N CYS A 175 2.59 -12.33 -6.58
CA CYS A 175 3.97 -12.06 -6.98
C CYS A 175 4.77 -13.37 -6.97
N ASP A 176 5.56 -13.59 -8.02
CA ASP A 176 6.37 -14.81 -8.18
C ASP A 176 7.69 -14.75 -7.40
N GLU A 177 8.14 -13.53 -7.03
CA GLU A 177 9.35 -13.31 -6.23
C GLU A 177 9.10 -12.39 -5.02
N GLU A 178 9.99 -12.48 -4.04
CA GLU A 178 10.00 -11.60 -2.87
C GLU A 178 10.52 -10.20 -3.21
N PHE A 179 10.03 -9.18 -2.49
CA PHE A 179 10.60 -7.83 -2.58
C PHE A 179 11.91 -7.78 -1.79
N THR A 180 12.99 -7.40 -2.45
CA THR A 180 14.33 -7.39 -1.87
C THR A 180 15.12 -6.13 -2.25
N ILE A 181 16.24 -5.90 -1.54
CA ILE A 181 17.18 -4.84 -1.90
C ILE A 181 17.86 -5.15 -3.25
N ALA A 182 18.10 -6.43 -3.54
CA ALA A 182 18.78 -6.88 -4.75
C ALA A 182 17.99 -6.57 -6.02
N ASN A 183 16.67 -6.81 -6.00
CA ASN A 183 15.77 -6.44 -7.11
C ASN A 183 15.24 -5.01 -7.03
N LYS A 184 15.72 -4.22 -6.05
CA LYS A 184 15.38 -2.80 -5.83
C LYS A 184 13.91 -2.53 -5.48
N MET A 185 13.12 -3.56 -5.22
CA MET A 185 11.75 -3.42 -4.72
C MET A 185 11.72 -3.07 -3.23
N MET A 186 12.84 -3.23 -2.51
CA MET A 186 13.08 -2.66 -1.19
C MET A 186 14.28 -1.71 -1.20
N ASN A 187 14.25 -0.71 -0.33
CA ASN A 187 15.39 0.16 -0.09
C ASN A 187 16.33 -0.41 1.00
N SER A 188 17.44 0.27 1.28
CA SER A 188 18.42 -0.14 2.30
C SER A 188 17.89 -0.17 3.73
N THR A 189 16.73 0.43 3.99
CA THR A 189 16.03 0.41 5.27
C THR A 189 14.88 -0.59 5.32
N MET A 190 14.85 -1.55 4.40
CA MET A 190 13.84 -2.62 4.28
C MET A 190 12.41 -2.11 4.03
N LYS A 191 12.26 -0.90 3.46
CA LYS A 191 10.95 -0.36 3.08
C LYS A 191 10.68 -0.64 1.60
N ILE A 192 9.45 -1.02 1.28
CA ILE A 192 8.98 -1.25 -0.08
C ILE A 192 9.09 0.04 -0.90
N VAL A 193 9.68 -0.06 -2.08
CA VAL A 193 9.77 1.01 -3.07
C VAL A 193 8.64 0.82 -4.07
N ARG A 194 7.44 1.32 -3.72
CA ARG A 194 6.19 1.13 -4.46
C ARG A 194 6.34 1.31 -5.97
N GLY A 195 6.95 2.42 -6.41
CA GLY A 195 7.13 2.66 -7.85
C GLY A 195 7.99 1.61 -8.56
N LYS A 196 8.91 0.93 -7.86
CA LYS A 196 9.69 -0.17 -8.43
C LYS A 196 8.90 -1.47 -8.48
N VAL A 197 8.03 -1.72 -7.51
CA VAL A 197 7.10 -2.86 -7.54
C VAL A 197 6.10 -2.67 -8.68
N GLU A 198 5.50 -1.49 -8.81
CA GLU A 198 4.53 -1.18 -9.88
C GLU A 198 5.17 -1.27 -11.27
N GLU A 199 6.41 -0.76 -11.45
CA GLU A 199 7.17 -0.87 -12.70
C GLU A 199 7.46 -2.35 -13.06
N HIS A 200 7.87 -3.15 -12.07
CA HIS A 200 8.20 -4.56 -12.29
C HIS A 200 6.95 -5.41 -12.61
N TYR A 201 5.83 -5.14 -11.94
CA TYR A 201 4.58 -5.89 -12.09
C TYR A 201 3.54 -5.16 -12.96
N GLU A 202 3.95 -4.22 -13.83
CA GLU A 202 3.03 -3.45 -14.68
C GLU A 202 2.11 -4.36 -15.51
N ASP A 203 2.65 -5.41 -16.10
CA ASP A 203 1.88 -6.38 -16.90
C ASP A 203 0.86 -7.16 -16.05
N LEU A 204 1.22 -7.49 -14.80
CA LEU A 204 0.30 -8.16 -13.88
C LEU A 204 -0.79 -7.17 -13.40
N LEU A 205 -0.41 -5.95 -13.06
CA LEU A 205 -1.38 -4.91 -12.69
C LEU A 205 -2.41 -4.67 -13.80
N ASN A 206 -1.95 -4.51 -15.05
CA ASN A 206 -2.85 -4.34 -16.19
C ASN A 206 -3.76 -5.56 -16.41
N TYR A 207 -3.24 -6.77 -16.21
CA TYR A 207 -4.01 -7.99 -16.29
C TYR A 207 -5.13 -8.07 -15.25
N LEU A 208 -4.87 -7.63 -14.00
CA LEU A 208 -5.86 -7.66 -12.91
C LEU A 208 -7.11 -6.81 -13.18
N TYR A 209 -7.06 -5.88 -14.12
CA TYR A 209 -8.22 -5.09 -14.56
C TYR A 209 -8.98 -5.73 -15.74
N THR A 210 -8.57 -6.90 -16.21
CA THR A 210 -9.34 -7.71 -17.18
C THR A 210 -10.33 -8.62 -16.47
N ALA A 211 -11.34 -9.12 -17.22
CA ALA A 211 -12.30 -10.09 -16.66
C ALA A 211 -11.62 -11.37 -16.15
N GLU A 212 -10.63 -11.88 -16.89
CA GLU A 212 -9.87 -13.07 -16.49
C GLU A 212 -8.98 -12.82 -15.27
N GLY A 213 -8.26 -11.68 -15.27
CA GLY A 213 -7.37 -11.32 -14.17
C GLY A 213 -8.08 -11.02 -12.85
N LYS A 214 -9.37 -10.65 -12.92
CA LYS A 214 -10.20 -10.45 -11.74
C LYS A 214 -10.55 -11.76 -11.03
N GLU A 215 -10.55 -12.88 -11.76
CA GLU A 215 -10.78 -14.18 -11.16
C GLU A 215 -9.57 -14.60 -10.31
N LEU A 216 -9.83 -15.01 -9.06
CA LEU A 216 -8.76 -15.41 -8.14
C LEU A 216 -7.96 -16.59 -8.69
N HIS A 217 -8.66 -17.61 -9.19
CA HIS A 217 -8.10 -18.86 -9.70
C HIS A 217 -7.65 -18.75 -11.17
N ASN A 218 -7.04 -17.61 -11.56
CA ASN A 218 -6.48 -17.44 -12.89
C ASN A 218 -5.11 -18.15 -13.04
N GLU A 219 -4.69 -18.39 -14.28
CA GLU A 219 -3.45 -19.12 -14.57
C GLU A 219 -2.18 -18.41 -14.06
N ARG A 220 -2.16 -17.04 -14.08
CA ARG A 220 -0.99 -16.30 -13.61
C ARG A 220 -0.80 -16.49 -12.10
N ASN A 221 -1.87 -16.43 -11.31
CA ASN A 221 -1.83 -16.67 -9.88
C ASN A 221 -1.37 -18.09 -9.55
N ARG A 222 -1.92 -19.10 -10.25
CA ARG A 222 -1.49 -20.49 -10.06
C ARG A 222 -0.03 -20.71 -10.43
N LYS A 223 0.47 -20.02 -11.45
CA LYS A 223 1.87 -20.16 -11.89
C LYS A 223 2.84 -19.50 -10.91
N ALA A 224 2.42 -18.46 -10.20
CA ALA A 224 3.24 -17.73 -9.25
C ALA A 224 3.38 -18.48 -7.90
N LEU A 225 2.44 -19.37 -7.54
CA LEU A 225 2.54 -20.33 -6.43
C LEU A 225 3.35 -21.57 -6.81
#